data_ac3f5ad22febdafdf4e7d9dd5287b211
#
_entry.id   ac3f5ad22febdafdf4e7d9dd5287b211
#
_cell.length_a   1.000
_cell.length_b   1.000
_cell.length_c   1.000
_cell.angle_alpha   90.00
_cell.angle_beta   90.00
_cell.angle_gamma   90.00
#
_symmetry.space_group_name_H-M   'P 1'
#
loop_
_entity.id
_entity.type
_entity.pdbx_description
1 polymer ?
#
loop_
_entity_poly.entity_id
_entity_poly.type
_entity_poly.pdbx_seq_one_letter_code
_entity_poly.pdbx_strand_id
1 'polypeptide(L)'
;MTSSPSESADPLTTPDESTTTPNYARRRAVIGITGAAALAVVGIGFAAATGWGAPADVVTVVQATNSSSASQVTPSSSASSTPSASGTANESPTATATPTASAAPTTDLPYDISTGSSVTVLVNKHYSLDPVDYAPKPTIKLTKLGVPSMNDHSLREDAAEAFKDMSEAALADGITLDMTSGYRDYDLQTELYNGYVEDFGQKGADLTSARPGSSEHQTGLAADISAPGESDCVLTECFGETEASDWLVAHSYEYGFILRYPDGETEVTGYEYEPWHYRFIGVDAAAAYHESGAATYEEFLGVEPAPDYED
;
A
#
# COMPACT_ATOMS: atom_id res chain seq x y z
N MET A 1 4.96 -80.74 11.41
CA MET A 1 4.90 -80.77 9.92
C MET A 1 3.76 -79.86 9.52
N THR A 2 4.03 -78.61 9.23
CA THR A 2 3.21 -77.74 8.40
C THR A 2 4.02 -76.49 8.13
N SER A 3 4.41 -76.34 6.92
CA SER A 3 5.18 -75.27 6.35
C SER A 3 4.32 -73.99 6.20
N SER A 4 4.80 -72.87 6.67
CA SER A 4 4.28 -71.55 6.31
C SER A 4 5.00 -71.01 5.07
N PRO A 5 4.29 -70.36 4.16
CA PRO A 5 4.91 -69.65 3.04
C PRO A 5 5.33 -68.26 3.43
N SER A 6 6.47 -67.83 2.95
CA SER A 6 7.06 -66.49 3.05
C SER A 6 6.33 -65.52 2.13
N GLU A 7 5.85 -64.43 2.69
CA GLU A 7 5.28 -63.29 1.96
C GLU A 7 6.40 -62.29 1.64
N SER A 8 6.65 -62.11 0.37
CA SER A 8 7.61 -61.11 -0.12
C SER A 8 6.97 -59.73 -0.18
N ALA A 9 7.54 -58.78 0.53
CA ALA A 9 7.17 -57.39 0.52
C ALA A 9 7.62 -56.68 -0.80
N ASP A 10 6.69 -56.07 -1.49
CA ASP A 10 6.94 -55.16 -2.61
C ASP A 10 7.50 -53.82 -2.11
N PRO A 11 8.43 -53.20 -2.84
CA PRO A 11 8.93 -51.88 -2.50
C PRO A 11 7.94 -50.79 -2.92
N LEU A 12 7.52 -49.96 -1.97
CA LEU A 12 6.73 -48.75 -2.14
C LEU A 12 7.43 -47.77 -3.09
N THR A 13 6.80 -47.53 -4.20
CA THR A 13 7.08 -46.43 -5.14
C THR A 13 6.76 -45.09 -4.47
N THR A 14 7.75 -44.26 -4.28
CA THR A 14 7.60 -42.86 -3.88
C THR A 14 7.00 -42.05 -5.03
N PRO A 15 6.01 -41.15 -4.80
CA PRO A 15 5.59 -40.21 -5.81
C PRO A 15 6.67 -39.12 -5.99
N ASP A 16 6.97 -38.83 -7.23
CA ASP A 16 7.83 -37.73 -7.68
C ASP A 16 7.06 -36.41 -7.45
N GLU A 17 7.40 -35.67 -6.40
CA GLU A 17 6.94 -34.30 -6.18
C GLU A 17 7.79 -33.34 -7.02
N SER A 18 7.39 -33.16 -8.28
CA SER A 18 7.85 -31.99 -9.03
C SER A 18 6.97 -30.80 -8.66
N THR A 19 7.29 -30.12 -7.58
CA THR A 19 6.74 -28.81 -7.24
C THR A 19 7.25 -27.78 -8.24
N THR A 20 6.37 -27.41 -9.16
CA THR A 20 6.58 -26.26 -10.05
C THR A 20 6.36 -25.00 -9.23
N THR A 21 7.43 -24.43 -8.69
CA THR A 21 7.45 -23.06 -8.15
C THR A 21 7.10 -22.08 -9.29
N PRO A 22 6.15 -21.17 -9.11
CA PRO A 22 5.90 -20.11 -10.08
C PRO A 22 7.13 -19.20 -10.17
N ASN A 23 7.71 -19.13 -11.36
CA ASN A 23 8.93 -18.38 -11.64
C ASN A 23 8.55 -16.89 -11.85
N TYR A 24 8.47 -16.10 -10.77
CA TYR A 24 8.27 -14.64 -10.80
C TYR A 24 9.45 -13.88 -11.45
N ALA A 25 10.57 -14.54 -11.69
CA ALA A 25 11.81 -13.92 -12.18
C ALA A 25 11.86 -13.62 -13.68
N ARG A 26 10.78 -13.74 -14.47
CA ARG A 26 10.87 -13.69 -15.94
C ARG A 26 10.01 -12.66 -16.67
N ARG A 27 9.59 -11.57 -16.04
CA ARG A 27 8.96 -10.46 -16.77
C ARG A 27 9.61 -9.11 -16.48
N ARG A 28 10.95 -9.03 -16.58
CA ARG A 28 11.63 -7.73 -16.61
C ARG A 28 11.66 -7.23 -18.07
N ALA A 29 10.63 -6.50 -18.47
CA ALA A 29 10.73 -5.59 -19.60
C ALA A 29 11.17 -4.25 -19.03
N VAL A 30 12.44 -3.92 -19.21
CA VAL A 30 13.02 -2.62 -18.87
C VAL A 30 12.39 -1.57 -19.76
N ILE A 31 11.43 -0.81 -19.24
CA ILE A 31 11.08 0.50 -19.78
C ILE A 31 11.66 1.51 -18.80
N GLY A 32 12.83 2.02 -19.17
CA GLY A 32 13.47 3.10 -18.41
C GLY A 32 12.69 4.40 -18.58
N ILE A 33 11.97 4.80 -17.56
CA ILE A 33 11.54 6.18 -17.35
C ILE A 33 12.30 6.66 -16.11
N THR A 34 13.32 7.48 -16.34
CA THR A 34 14.08 8.15 -15.29
C THR A 34 13.21 9.29 -14.72
N GLY A 35 12.48 9.00 -13.67
CA GLY A 35 11.85 9.99 -12.81
C GLY A 35 12.42 9.82 -11.40
N ALA A 36 13.48 10.55 -11.08
CA ALA A 36 13.98 10.62 -9.71
C ALA A 36 13.04 11.52 -8.88
N ALA A 37 12.09 10.93 -8.20
CA ALA A 37 11.36 11.62 -7.13
C ALA A 37 12.14 11.42 -5.83
N ALA A 38 12.88 12.46 -5.42
CA ALA A 38 13.53 12.47 -4.12
C ALA A 38 12.48 12.76 -3.04
N LEU A 39 12.10 11.74 -2.28
CA LEU A 39 11.29 11.89 -1.07
C LEU A 39 12.13 12.59 0.02
N ALA A 40 11.84 13.86 0.27
CA ALA A 40 12.38 14.56 1.44
C ALA A 40 11.51 14.21 2.66
N VAL A 41 11.99 13.31 3.52
CA VAL A 41 11.39 13.07 4.84
C VAL A 41 11.66 14.30 5.71
N VAL A 42 10.65 15.15 5.91
CA VAL A 42 10.71 16.24 6.90
C VAL A 42 10.41 15.63 8.27
N GLY A 43 11.46 15.32 9.03
CA GLY A 43 11.36 14.99 10.43
C GLY A 43 10.98 16.23 11.24
N ILE A 44 9.73 16.37 11.70
CA ILE A 44 9.34 17.39 12.67
C ILE A 44 9.79 16.92 14.07
N GLY A 45 10.98 17.36 14.47
CA GLY A 45 11.47 17.18 15.83
C GLY A 45 10.78 18.15 16.79
N PHE A 46 9.96 17.65 17.70
CA PHE A 46 9.54 18.40 18.89
C PHE A 46 10.71 18.49 19.87
N ALA A 47 11.36 19.65 19.92
CA ALA A 47 12.36 19.95 20.94
C ALA A 47 11.66 20.45 22.19
N ALA A 48 11.63 19.62 23.24
CA ALA A 48 11.35 20.08 24.59
C ALA A 48 12.58 20.85 25.12
N ALA A 49 12.40 22.13 25.43
CA ALA A 49 13.43 22.99 25.94
C ALA A 49 13.78 22.63 27.38
N THR A 50 15.01 22.13 27.62
CA THR A 50 15.71 22.31 28.89
C THR A 50 17.10 22.83 28.56
N GLY A 51 17.37 24.05 29.03
CA GLY A 51 18.60 24.75 28.73
C GLY A 51 19.83 24.12 29.34
N TRP A 52 20.92 24.16 28.57
CA TRP A 52 22.31 24.37 29.00
C TRP A 52 23.14 24.77 27.78
N GLY A 53 23.82 25.87 27.89
CA GLY A 53 24.51 26.51 26.79
C GLY A 53 25.87 25.91 26.46
N ALA A 54 26.27 26.08 25.19
CA ALA A 54 27.61 26.34 24.69
C ALA A 54 27.65 26.26 23.15
N PRO A 55 28.71 26.58 22.39
CA PRO A 55 28.67 27.76 21.53
C PRO A 55 28.44 27.42 20.03
N ALA A 56 28.05 28.46 19.31
CA ALA A 56 27.73 28.46 17.91
C ALA A 56 28.96 28.18 17.00
N ASP A 57 28.82 27.20 16.08
CA ASP A 57 29.62 27.17 14.85
C ASP A 57 28.69 27.53 13.67
N VAL A 58 29.08 28.65 13.04
CA VAL A 58 28.36 29.19 11.86
C VAL A 58 28.70 28.37 10.65
N VAL A 59 27.73 27.60 10.14
CA VAL A 59 27.85 26.99 8.81
C VAL A 59 27.32 27.97 7.76
N THR A 60 28.22 28.50 6.96
CA THR A 60 27.91 29.36 5.82
C THR A 60 27.32 28.52 4.68
N VAL A 61 26.04 28.75 4.39
CA VAL A 61 25.37 28.17 3.20
C VAL A 61 25.74 29.02 1.98
N VAL A 62 26.46 28.42 1.05
CA VAL A 62 26.75 29.04 -0.25
C VAL A 62 25.56 28.77 -1.19
N GLN A 63 24.81 29.84 -1.48
CA GLN A 63 23.79 29.82 -2.52
C GLN A 63 24.45 29.88 -3.90
N ALA A 64 24.25 28.86 -4.72
CA ALA A 64 24.59 28.90 -6.14
C ALA A 64 23.40 29.48 -6.94
N THR A 65 23.58 30.69 -7.45
CA THR A 65 22.62 31.32 -8.36
C THR A 65 22.92 30.86 -9.79
N ASN A 66 22.02 30.10 -10.39
CA ASN A 66 22.06 29.84 -11.83
C ASN A 66 21.07 30.77 -12.54
N SER A 67 21.63 31.76 -13.23
CA SER A 67 20.94 32.59 -14.22
C SER A 67 20.85 31.83 -15.53
N SER A 68 19.66 31.53 -16.02
CA SER A 68 19.43 31.11 -17.41
C SER A 68 18.50 32.08 -18.12
N SER A 69 19.01 32.65 -19.18
CA SER A 69 18.40 33.65 -20.03
C SER A 69 17.19 33.12 -20.79
N ALA A 70 16.09 33.86 -20.70
CA ALA A 70 14.88 33.66 -21.49
C ALA A 70 15.06 34.23 -22.91
N SER A 71 14.81 33.40 -23.91
CA SER A 71 14.60 33.88 -25.31
C SER A 71 13.11 33.97 -25.56
N GLN A 72 12.65 35.20 -25.81
CA GLN A 72 11.29 35.50 -26.24
C GLN A 72 11.08 35.13 -27.70
N VAL A 73 9.98 34.42 -27.99
CA VAL A 73 9.40 34.33 -29.34
C VAL A 73 7.97 34.86 -29.30
N THR A 74 7.74 35.93 -30.05
CA THR A 74 6.48 36.64 -30.20
C THR A 74 5.48 35.88 -31.06
N PRO A 75 4.16 35.98 -30.80
CA PRO A 75 3.12 35.37 -31.63
C PRO A 75 2.65 36.31 -32.74
N SER A 76 2.49 35.76 -33.93
CA SER A 76 1.83 36.43 -35.06
C SER A 76 0.36 36.07 -35.10
N SER A 77 -0.45 37.13 -35.12
CA SER A 77 -1.90 37.11 -35.25
C SER A 77 -2.34 36.92 -36.69
N SER A 78 -3.42 36.17 -36.93
CA SER A 78 -4.30 36.43 -38.10
C SER A 78 -5.71 35.99 -37.79
N ALA A 79 -6.63 36.87 -38.15
CA ALA A 79 -8.02 36.96 -37.81
C ALA A 79 -8.95 36.27 -38.80
N SER A 80 -10.23 36.20 -38.36
CA SER A 80 -11.49 36.27 -39.12
C SER A 80 -12.05 34.97 -39.71
N SER A 81 -13.24 34.52 -39.33
CA SER A 81 -14.55 35.00 -39.73
C SER A 81 -15.68 34.14 -39.16
N THR A 82 -16.70 34.79 -38.61
CA THR A 82 -18.06 34.30 -38.36
C THR A 82 -18.83 34.16 -39.66
N PRO A 83 -19.85 33.27 -39.74
CA PRO A 83 -21.20 33.82 -39.66
C PRO A 83 -22.21 33.00 -38.82
N SER A 84 -23.14 33.78 -38.36
CA SER A 84 -24.40 33.55 -37.69
C SER A 84 -25.41 32.70 -38.49
N ALA A 85 -26.17 31.82 -37.80
CA ALA A 85 -27.56 31.54 -38.17
C ALA A 85 -28.35 31.07 -36.95
N SER A 86 -29.43 31.74 -36.74
CA SER A 86 -30.56 31.56 -35.82
C SER A 86 -31.27 30.21 -35.98
N GLY A 87 -31.81 29.67 -34.87
CA GLY A 87 -32.77 28.54 -34.90
C GLY A 87 -33.33 28.22 -33.51
N THR A 88 -34.38 28.87 -33.21
CA THR A 88 -35.56 28.71 -32.33
C THR A 88 -35.63 27.54 -31.34
N ALA A 89 -36.04 27.90 -30.13
CA ALA A 89 -36.42 27.14 -28.95
C ALA A 89 -37.34 25.92 -29.19
N ASN A 90 -37.13 24.89 -28.35
CA ASN A 90 -38.26 24.17 -27.77
C ASN A 90 -37.89 23.66 -26.37
N GLU A 91 -38.67 24.11 -25.41
CA GLU A 91 -38.61 23.67 -24.01
C GLU A 91 -39.17 22.26 -23.89
N SER A 92 -38.56 21.43 -23.07
CA SER A 92 -39.25 20.36 -22.35
C SER A 92 -38.47 19.88 -21.14
N PRO A 93 -39.13 19.33 -20.11
CA PRO A 93 -38.86 19.66 -18.73
C PRO A 93 -37.73 18.82 -18.11
N THR A 94 -37.02 19.47 -17.25
CA THR A 94 -36.09 18.96 -16.26
C THR A 94 -36.67 17.81 -15.44
N ALA A 95 -36.23 16.60 -15.70
CA ALA A 95 -36.33 15.52 -14.74
C ALA A 95 -35.07 15.58 -13.85
N THR A 96 -35.25 16.04 -12.62
CA THR A 96 -34.28 15.95 -11.56
C THR A 96 -34.04 14.45 -11.30
N ALA A 97 -32.93 13.90 -11.80
CA ALA A 97 -32.45 12.60 -11.40
C ALA A 97 -31.87 12.74 -9.98
N THR A 98 -32.58 12.22 -9.01
CA THR A 98 -32.05 11.91 -7.68
C THR A 98 -30.87 10.95 -7.89
N PRO A 99 -29.68 11.20 -7.31
CA PRO A 99 -28.62 10.21 -7.35
C PRO A 99 -29.11 8.96 -6.60
N THR A 100 -29.38 7.92 -7.35
CA THR A 100 -29.58 6.58 -6.78
C THR A 100 -28.23 6.19 -6.18
N ALA A 101 -28.17 6.06 -4.86
CA ALA A 101 -27.06 5.42 -4.19
C ALA A 101 -26.80 4.08 -4.89
N SER A 102 -25.62 3.92 -5.46
CA SER A 102 -25.17 2.67 -6.04
C SER A 102 -25.24 1.63 -4.91
N ALA A 103 -26.13 0.67 -5.04
CA ALA A 103 -26.19 -0.47 -4.11
C ALA A 103 -24.85 -1.18 -4.25
N ALA A 104 -24.11 -1.33 -3.14
CA ALA A 104 -22.94 -2.18 -3.06
C ALA A 104 -23.29 -3.56 -3.66
N PRO A 105 -22.40 -4.15 -4.48
CA PRO A 105 -22.63 -5.46 -5.02
C PRO A 105 -22.80 -6.44 -3.84
N THR A 106 -23.93 -7.10 -3.75
CA THR A 106 -24.15 -8.23 -2.83
C THR A 106 -23.41 -9.43 -3.41
N THR A 107 -22.09 -9.43 -3.30
CA THR A 107 -21.30 -10.64 -3.52
C THR A 107 -21.53 -11.54 -2.31
N ASP A 108 -21.84 -12.78 -2.56
CA ASP A 108 -22.00 -13.85 -1.53
C ASP A 108 -20.58 -14.26 -1.04
N LEU A 109 -19.78 -13.24 -0.68
CA LEU A 109 -18.42 -13.42 -0.21
C LEU A 109 -18.44 -13.92 1.23
N PRO A 110 -17.59 -14.88 1.58
CA PRO A 110 -17.47 -15.35 2.97
C PRO A 110 -16.82 -14.29 3.89
N TYR A 111 -16.46 -13.12 3.33
CA TYR A 111 -15.72 -12.06 4.00
C TYR A 111 -16.59 -10.81 4.19
N ASP A 112 -16.53 -10.20 5.38
CA ASP A 112 -17.13 -8.88 5.63
C ASP A 112 -16.16 -7.79 5.18
N ILE A 113 -16.40 -7.25 3.99
CA ILE A 113 -15.56 -6.22 3.38
C ILE A 113 -16.03 -4.78 3.66
N SER A 114 -17.14 -4.62 4.40
CA SER A 114 -17.80 -3.31 4.59
C SER A 114 -17.71 -2.75 6.00
N THR A 115 -17.62 -3.61 7.02
CA THR A 115 -17.56 -3.17 8.42
C THR A 115 -16.12 -2.75 8.77
N GLY A 116 -15.89 -1.50 9.18
CA GLY A 116 -14.56 -0.97 9.50
C GLY A 116 -13.78 -1.78 10.55
N SER A 117 -14.47 -2.52 11.46
CA SER A 117 -13.84 -3.41 12.44
C SER A 117 -13.52 -4.81 11.89
N SER A 118 -14.02 -5.17 10.72
CA SER A 118 -13.68 -6.46 10.10
C SER A 118 -12.20 -6.53 9.77
N VAL A 119 -11.60 -7.71 9.93
CA VAL A 119 -10.20 -7.94 9.51
C VAL A 119 -10.06 -7.92 8.00
N THR A 120 -11.14 -8.27 7.29
CA THR A 120 -11.20 -8.32 5.83
C THR A 120 -11.83 -7.08 5.21
N VAL A 121 -12.05 -6.00 5.99
CA VAL A 121 -12.59 -4.74 5.43
C VAL A 121 -11.77 -4.29 4.22
N LEU A 122 -12.47 -4.02 3.11
CA LEU A 122 -11.83 -3.43 1.93
C LEU A 122 -11.81 -1.91 2.07
N VAL A 123 -10.63 -1.34 1.93
CA VAL A 123 -10.42 0.12 1.91
C VAL A 123 -9.55 0.45 0.70
N ASN A 124 -10.10 1.20 -0.23
CA ASN A 124 -9.41 1.68 -1.42
C ASN A 124 -10.07 2.95 -1.95
N LYS A 125 -9.85 3.32 -3.20
CA LYS A 125 -10.40 4.56 -3.77
C LYS A 125 -11.90 4.54 -3.98
N HIS A 126 -12.53 3.36 -4.08
CA HIS A 126 -13.98 3.20 -4.21
C HIS A 126 -14.67 2.83 -2.88
N TYR A 127 -13.92 2.26 -1.94
CA TYR A 127 -14.43 1.80 -0.64
C TYR A 127 -13.76 2.60 0.47
N SER A 128 -14.48 3.61 0.99
CA SER A 128 -14.06 4.36 2.18
C SER A 128 -14.60 3.73 3.45
N LEU A 129 -13.93 4.02 4.57
CA LEU A 129 -14.41 3.61 5.89
C LEU A 129 -15.74 4.30 6.25
N ASP A 130 -16.62 3.57 6.94
CA ASP A 130 -17.84 4.09 7.52
C ASP A 130 -17.92 3.70 9.02
N PRO A 131 -17.89 4.71 9.95
CA PRO A 131 -17.75 6.12 9.69
C PRO A 131 -16.37 6.49 9.09
N VAL A 132 -16.30 7.60 8.34
CA VAL A 132 -15.09 8.02 7.62
C VAL A 132 -13.89 8.26 8.56
N ASP A 133 -14.15 8.64 9.81
CA ASP A 133 -13.18 8.84 10.89
C ASP A 133 -13.02 7.61 11.80
N TYR A 134 -13.34 6.43 11.28
CA TYR A 134 -13.20 5.17 12.02
C TYR A 134 -11.80 5.06 12.65
N ALA A 135 -11.76 4.63 13.93
CA ALA A 135 -10.54 4.40 14.68
C ALA A 135 -10.61 3.05 15.41
N PRO A 136 -9.69 2.12 15.13
CA PRO A 136 -9.66 0.81 15.77
C PRO A 136 -9.30 0.91 17.25
N LYS A 137 -9.85 0.00 18.05
CA LYS A 137 -9.51 -0.13 19.49
C LYS A 137 -9.59 -1.60 19.89
N PRO A 138 -8.56 -2.14 20.60
CA PRO A 138 -7.31 -1.45 20.96
C PRO A 138 -6.27 -1.40 19.82
N THR A 139 -5.32 -0.47 19.92
CA THR A 139 -4.07 -0.49 19.16
C THR A 139 -2.90 -0.74 20.10
N ILE A 140 -1.89 -1.48 19.64
CA ILE A 140 -0.70 -1.84 20.43
C ILE A 140 0.55 -1.35 19.70
N LYS A 141 1.43 -0.68 20.44
CA LYS A 141 2.77 -0.30 19.96
C LYS A 141 3.63 -1.55 19.87
N LEU A 142 4.29 -1.76 18.74
CA LEU A 142 5.11 -2.95 18.52
C LEU A 142 6.28 -3.06 19.51
N THR A 143 6.84 -1.94 19.95
CA THR A 143 7.90 -1.93 20.97
C THR A 143 7.46 -2.55 22.30
N LYS A 144 6.17 -2.52 22.64
CA LYS A 144 5.63 -3.21 23.83
C LYS A 144 5.61 -4.73 23.68
N LEU A 145 5.62 -5.22 22.44
CA LEU A 145 5.71 -6.64 22.11
C LEU A 145 7.16 -7.09 21.88
N GLY A 146 8.13 -6.17 22.03
CA GLY A 146 9.55 -6.45 21.82
C GLY A 146 9.99 -6.41 20.36
N VAL A 147 9.12 -5.97 19.46
CA VAL A 147 9.43 -5.85 18.02
C VAL A 147 9.97 -4.45 17.72
N PRO A 148 11.07 -4.32 16.96
CA PRO A 148 11.55 -3.03 16.49
C PRO A 148 10.48 -2.28 15.69
N SER A 149 10.43 -0.97 15.86
CA SER A 149 9.53 -0.10 15.11
C SER A 149 10.09 1.30 15.06
N MET A 150 10.39 1.76 13.86
CA MET A 150 10.77 3.15 13.64
C MET A 150 9.63 4.07 14.14
N ASN A 151 9.98 5.09 14.94
CA ASN A 151 9.01 6.02 15.52
C ASN A 151 7.92 5.40 16.42
N ASP A 152 8.11 4.17 16.91
CA ASP A 152 7.20 3.50 17.85
C ASP A 152 5.74 3.43 17.38
N HIS A 153 5.56 3.01 16.14
CA HIS A 153 4.24 2.84 15.54
C HIS A 153 3.40 1.73 16.21
N SER A 154 2.10 1.78 16.01
CA SER A 154 1.15 0.79 16.53
C SER A 154 0.33 0.17 15.40
N LEU A 155 -0.19 -1.02 15.66
CA LEU A 155 -1.20 -1.69 14.85
C LEU A 155 -2.43 -2.01 15.71
N ARG A 156 -3.52 -2.41 15.08
CA ARG A 156 -4.63 -3.08 15.77
C ARG A 156 -4.09 -4.34 16.45
N GLU A 157 -4.64 -4.70 17.62
CA GLU A 157 -4.07 -5.75 18.49
C GLU A 157 -3.78 -7.06 17.76
N ASP A 158 -4.76 -7.57 16.99
CA ASP A 158 -4.62 -8.80 16.21
C ASP A 158 -3.52 -8.73 15.14
N ALA A 159 -3.44 -7.62 14.42
CA ALA A 159 -2.37 -7.39 13.45
C ALA A 159 -1.00 -7.19 14.12
N ALA A 160 -0.96 -6.57 15.31
CA ALA A 160 0.29 -6.39 16.06
C ALA A 160 0.87 -7.70 16.57
N GLU A 161 0.02 -8.61 17.07
CA GLU A 161 0.44 -9.94 17.50
C GLU A 161 0.92 -10.79 16.31
N ALA A 162 0.19 -10.77 15.19
CA ALA A 162 0.59 -11.45 13.96
C ALA A 162 1.91 -10.91 13.40
N PHE A 163 2.10 -9.58 13.41
CA PHE A 163 3.37 -8.96 12.99
C PHE A 163 4.54 -9.37 13.88
N LYS A 164 4.31 -9.49 15.20
CA LYS A 164 5.33 -10.00 16.11
C LYS A 164 5.74 -11.42 15.73
N ASP A 165 4.77 -12.32 15.53
CA ASP A 165 5.06 -13.72 15.19
C ASP A 165 5.79 -13.81 13.83
N MET A 166 5.40 -12.99 12.85
CA MET A 166 6.09 -12.86 11.56
C MET A 166 7.53 -12.36 11.72
N SER A 167 7.75 -11.32 12.55
CA SER A 167 9.09 -10.79 12.81
C SER A 167 9.99 -11.78 13.52
N GLU A 168 9.46 -12.60 14.46
CA GLU A 168 10.21 -13.64 15.15
C GLU A 168 10.62 -14.76 14.19
N ALA A 169 9.75 -15.14 13.26
CA ALA A 169 10.05 -16.15 12.24
C ALA A 169 11.10 -15.65 11.23
N ALA A 170 10.95 -14.42 10.73
CA ALA A 170 11.95 -13.80 9.86
C ALA A 170 13.32 -13.72 10.53
N LEU A 171 13.35 -13.35 11.82
CA LEU A 171 14.60 -13.30 12.61
C LEU A 171 15.23 -14.69 12.76
N ALA A 172 14.45 -15.75 12.90
CA ALA A 172 14.96 -17.11 12.96
C ALA A 172 15.65 -17.54 11.65
N ASP A 173 15.21 -16.98 10.52
CA ASP A 173 15.82 -17.15 9.20
C ASP A 173 16.94 -16.13 8.92
N GLY A 174 17.27 -15.27 9.89
CA GLY A 174 18.34 -14.28 9.81
C GLY A 174 17.92 -12.94 9.21
N ILE A 175 16.63 -12.75 8.95
CA ILE A 175 16.05 -11.52 8.40
C ILE A 175 15.49 -10.67 9.55
N THR A 176 15.90 -9.42 9.63
CA THR A 176 15.33 -8.48 10.60
C THR A 176 14.31 -7.57 9.91
N LEU A 177 13.09 -7.58 10.39
CA LEU A 177 12.03 -6.67 9.94
C LEU A 177 11.91 -5.49 10.91
N ASP A 178 11.63 -4.30 10.37
CA ASP A 178 11.27 -3.10 11.11
C ASP A 178 9.99 -2.51 10.53
N MET A 179 9.14 -1.93 11.37
CA MET A 179 7.93 -1.24 10.92
C MET A 179 8.18 0.27 10.87
N THR A 180 8.16 0.82 9.66
CA THR A 180 8.38 2.23 9.38
C THR A 180 7.11 3.07 9.60
N SER A 181 5.94 2.51 9.28
CA SER A 181 4.63 3.15 9.45
C SER A 181 3.58 2.09 9.80
N GLY A 182 2.63 2.45 10.64
CA GLY A 182 1.52 1.61 11.07
C GLY A 182 0.21 2.38 11.10
N TYR A 183 -0.54 2.27 12.21
CA TYR A 183 -1.80 2.98 12.36
C TYR A 183 -1.61 4.50 12.22
N ARG A 184 -2.44 5.09 11.35
CA ARG A 184 -2.59 6.53 11.17
C ARG A 184 -4.08 6.88 11.31
N ASP A 185 -4.42 7.81 12.20
CA ASP A 185 -5.80 8.27 12.31
C ASP A 185 -6.20 9.20 11.16
N TYR A 186 -7.49 9.52 11.11
CA TYR A 186 -8.08 10.36 10.07
C TYR A 186 -7.43 11.74 9.98
N ASP A 187 -7.13 12.35 11.14
CA ASP A 187 -6.57 13.70 11.19
C ASP A 187 -5.14 13.72 10.66
N LEU A 188 -4.30 12.75 11.06
CA LEU A 188 -2.95 12.61 10.55
C LEU A 188 -2.94 12.30 9.04
N GLN A 189 -3.84 11.43 8.57
CA GLN A 189 -3.96 11.15 7.14
C GLN A 189 -4.39 12.40 6.37
N THR A 190 -5.26 13.24 6.95
CA THR A 190 -5.67 14.52 6.34
C THR A 190 -4.48 15.48 6.19
N GLU A 191 -3.64 15.58 7.22
CA GLU A 191 -2.44 16.41 7.18
C GLU A 191 -1.46 15.93 6.11
N LEU A 192 -1.16 14.63 6.09
CA LEU A 192 -0.26 14.02 5.10
C LEU A 192 -0.77 14.19 3.67
N TYR A 193 -2.02 13.86 3.41
CA TYR A 193 -2.61 13.99 2.08
C TYR A 193 -2.59 15.43 1.57
N ASN A 194 -2.94 16.40 2.42
CA ASN A 194 -2.89 17.82 2.05
C ASN A 194 -1.47 18.28 1.70
N GLY A 195 -0.45 17.77 2.41
CA GLY A 195 0.95 18.02 2.07
C GLY A 195 1.30 17.50 0.66
N TYR A 196 0.89 16.28 0.32
CA TYR A 196 1.08 15.73 -1.03
C TYR A 196 0.32 16.54 -2.10
N VAL A 197 -0.90 17.04 -1.78
CA VAL A 197 -1.63 17.92 -2.71
C VAL A 197 -0.92 19.24 -2.95
N GLU A 198 -0.29 19.83 -1.92
CA GLU A 198 0.52 21.04 -2.06
C GLU A 198 1.75 20.81 -2.92
N ASP A 199 2.42 19.67 -2.78
CA ASP A 199 3.67 19.37 -3.48
C ASP A 199 3.44 18.88 -4.93
N PHE A 200 2.44 18.02 -5.16
CA PHE A 200 2.25 17.31 -6.43
C PHE A 200 0.92 17.58 -7.13
N GLY A 201 0.03 18.39 -6.52
CA GLY A 201 -1.35 18.55 -6.95
C GLY A 201 -2.19 17.31 -6.66
N GLN A 202 -3.52 17.43 -6.74
CA GLN A 202 -4.44 16.36 -6.36
C GLN A 202 -4.17 15.04 -7.10
N LYS A 203 -3.96 15.09 -8.42
CA LYS A 203 -3.69 13.87 -9.20
C LYS A 203 -2.41 13.16 -8.78
N GLY A 204 -1.35 13.91 -8.46
CA GLY A 204 -0.11 13.32 -7.97
C GLY A 204 -0.28 12.78 -6.54
N ALA A 205 -1.02 13.48 -5.68
CA ALA A 205 -1.35 13.01 -4.35
C ALA A 205 -2.16 11.70 -4.40
N ASP A 206 -3.15 11.59 -5.27
CA ASP A 206 -4.02 10.42 -5.40
C ASP A 206 -3.27 9.15 -5.86
N LEU A 207 -2.12 9.29 -6.54
CA LEU A 207 -1.28 8.14 -6.93
C LEU A 207 -0.37 7.64 -5.79
N THR A 208 -0.03 8.52 -4.85
CA THR A 208 0.99 8.26 -3.83
C THR A 208 0.40 8.11 -2.43
N SER A 209 -0.77 8.73 -2.16
CA SER A 209 -1.37 8.76 -0.83
C SER A 209 -2.88 8.64 -0.90
N ALA A 210 -3.46 7.87 0.02
CA ALA A 210 -4.91 7.74 0.10
C ALA A 210 -5.55 9.01 0.65
N ARG A 211 -6.74 9.35 0.13
CA ARG A 211 -7.59 10.38 0.74
C ARG A 211 -8.01 9.96 2.15
N PRO A 212 -8.22 10.91 3.09
CA PRO A 212 -8.70 10.60 4.44
C PRO A 212 -9.98 9.76 4.41
N GLY A 213 -10.01 8.67 5.20
CA GLY A 213 -11.10 7.70 5.18
C GLY A 213 -10.92 6.55 4.18
N SER A 214 -9.97 6.68 3.22
CA SER A 214 -9.66 5.65 2.21
C SER A 214 -8.26 5.07 2.38
N SER A 215 -7.61 5.27 3.53
CA SER A 215 -6.29 4.71 3.84
C SER A 215 -6.42 3.42 4.66
N GLU A 216 -5.78 2.35 4.24
CA GLU A 216 -5.72 1.10 5.01
C GLU A 216 -5.02 1.27 6.36
N HIS A 217 -4.08 2.20 6.49
CA HIS A 217 -3.44 2.53 7.77
C HIS A 217 -4.43 3.01 8.83
N GLN A 218 -5.56 3.60 8.42
CA GLN A 218 -6.60 4.04 9.35
C GLN A 218 -7.33 2.86 10.01
N THR A 219 -7.28 1.68 9.40
CA THR A 219 -7.82 0.44 10.01
C THR A 219 -6.93 -0.12 11.11
N GLY A 220 -5.65 0.29 11.16
CA GLY A 220 -4.63 -0.33 11.99
C GLY A 220 -4.19 -1.71 11.51
N LEU A 221 -4.55 -2.11 10.28
CA LEU A 221 -4.25 -3.41 9.68
C LEU A 221 -3.13 -3.35 8.64
N ALA A 222 -2.66 -2.16 8.26
CA ALA A 222 -1.56 -1.99 7.32
C ALA A 222 -0.26 -1.65 8.04
N ALA A 223 0.84 -2.24 7.56
CA ALA A 223 2.19 -2.02 8.02
C ALA A 223 3.11 -1.74 6.83
N ASP A 224 3.80 -0.60 6.87
CA ASP A 224 4.93 -0.35 5.99
C ASP A 224 6.19 -0.93 6.64
N ILE A 225 6.80 -1.90 5.97
CA ILE A 225 7.91 -2.68 6.48
C ILE A 225 9.21 -2.23 5.84
N SER A 226 10.27 -2.18 6.63
CA SER A 226 11.64 -1.94 6.20
C SER A 226 12.58 -2.97 6.82
N ALA A 227 13.85 -2.93 6.41
CA ALA A 227 14.89 -3.77 7.00
C ALA A 227 16.04 -2.90 7.52
N PRO A 228 16.51 -3.11 8.76
CA PRO A 228 17.71 -2.45 9.26
C PRO A 228 18.92 -2.69 8.35
N GLY A 229 19.62 -1.61 7.96
CA GLY A 229 20.74 -1.68 7.03
C GLY A 229 20.38 -1.30 5.59
N GLU A 230 19.11 -1.27 5.24
CA GLU A 230 18.59 -0.88 3.92
C GLU A 230 17.95 0.52 3.97
N SER A 231 18.62 1.47 4.64
CA SER A 231 18.09 2.81 4.91
C SER A 231 17.74 3.60 3.64
N ASP A 232 18.41 3.32 2.53
CA ASP A 232 18.17 3.99 1.25
C ASP A 232 16.93 3.43 0.52
N CYS A 233 16.42 2.29 0.97
CA CYS A 233 15.25 1.60 0.41
C CYS A 233 13.99 1.71 1.29
N VAL A 234 13.97 2.59 2.28
CA VAL A 234 12.80 2.82 3.12
C VAL A 234 11.72 3.54 2.32
N LEU A 235 10.52 2.94 2.20
CA LEU A 235 9.37 3.45 1.44
C LEU A 235 9.73 3.79 -0.03
N THR A 236 10.54 2.95 -0.65
CA THR A 236 10.92 3.07 -2.05
C THR A 236 10.91 1.71 -2.75
N GLU A 237 10.75 1.69 -4.06
CA GLU A 237 10.67 0.46 -4.86
C GLU A 237 11.88 -0.47 -4.70
N CYS A 238 13.06 0.08 -4.35
CA CYS A 238 14.26 -0.76 -4.17
C CYS A 238 14.13 -1.72 -2.97
N PHE A 239 13.20 -1.50 -2.03
CA PHE A 239 12.91 -2.47 -0.99
C PHE A 239 12.52 -3.84 -1.59
N GLY A 240 11.83 -3.84 -2.73
CA GLY A 240 11.46 -5.04 -3.47
C GLY A 240 12.64 -5.87 -4.01
N GLU A 241 13.88 -5.35 -3.92
CA GLU A 241 15.10 -6.06 -4.33
C GLU A 241 15.91 -6.59 -3.11
N THR A 242 15.39 -6.43 -1.89
CA THR A 242 16.07 -6.85 -0.64
C THR A 242 15.72 -8.28 -0.25
N GLU A 243 16.61 -8.92 0.53
CA GLU A 243 16.34 -10.25 1.11
C GLU A 243 15.11 -10.24 2.03
N ALA A 244 14.82 -9.11 2.70
CA ALA A 244 13.64 -8.96 3.53
C ALA A 244 12.35 -8.98 2.71
N SER A 245 12.33 -8.33 1.56
CA SER A 245 11.17 -8.36 0.64
C SER A 245 10.98 -9.76 0.05
N ASP A 246 12.05 -10.45 -0.36
CA ASP A 246 11.97 -11.82 -0.86
C ASP A 246 11.36 -12.76 0.19
N TRP A 247 11.80 -12.62 1.47
CA TRP A 247 11.25 -13.40 2.58
C TRP A 247 9.77 -13.07 2.82
N LEU A 248 9.40 -11.79 2.84
CA LEU A 248 8.01 -11.36 3.04
C LEU A 248 7.08 -11.87 1.93
N VAL A 249 7.48 -11.80 0.68
CA VAL A 249 6.71 -12.34 -0.46
C VAL A 249 6.48 -13.84 -0.31
N ALA A 250 7.47 -14.57 0.23
CA ALA A 250 7.39 -16.02 0.39
C ALA A 250 6.55 -16.46 1.61
N HIS A 251 6.50 -15.66 2.68
CA HIS A 251 6.04 -16.14 4.00
C HIS A 251 4.97 -15.27 4.67
N SER A 252 4.75 -14.00 4.26
CA SER A 252 3.86 -13.09 4.98
C SER A 252 2.43 -13.61 5.11
N TYR A 253 1.94 -14.35 4.11
CA TYR A 253 0.58 -14.93 4.12
C TYR A 253 0.38 -15.96 5.24
N GLU A 254 1.44 -16.65 5.68
CA GLU A 254 1.39 -17.60 6.79
C GLU A 254 1.04 -16.90 8.12
N TYR A 255 1.29 -15.60 8.20
CA TYR A 255 1.00 -14.72 9.35
C TYR A 255 -0.20 -13.80 9.10
N GLY A 256 -0.92 -14.00 8.00
CA GLY A 256 -2.13 -13.24 7.69
C GLY A 256 -1.91 -11.94 6.96
N PHE A 257 -0.68 -11.66 6.48
CA PHE A 257 -0.34 -10.46 5.71
C PHE A 257 -0.24 -10.76 4.21
N ILE A 258 -0.65 -9.82 3.39
CA ILE A 258 -0.51 -9.86 1.94
C ILE A 258 0.24 -8.62 1.43
N LEU A 259 1.02 -8.76 0.37
CA LEU A 259 1.54 -7.62 -0.39
C LEU A 259 0.36 -6.93 -1.06
N ARG A 260 0.08 -5.69 -0.67
CA ARG A 260 -1.17 -5.02 -1.04
C ARG A 260 -1.16 -4.39 -2.41
N TYR A 261 -0.03 -3.82 -2.82
CA TYR A 261 0.13 -3.08 -4.07
C TYR A 261 1.28 -3.67 -4.90
N PRO A 262 1.04 -4.83 -5.58
CA PRO A 262 2.06 -5.52 -6.36
C PRO A 262 2.40 -4.79 -7.67
N ASP A 263 3.58 -5.07 -8.22
CA ASP A 263 4.06 -4.47 -9.46
C ASP A 263 3.16 -4.84 -10.65
N GLY A 264 2.81 -3.81 -11.44
CA GLY A 264 2.00 -3.95 -12.66
C GLY A 264 0.49 -3.91 -12.43
N GLU A 265 0.01 -3.76 -11.18
CA GLU A 265 -1.41 -3.83 -10.84
C GLU A 265 -2.05 -2.46 -10.47
N THR A 266 -1.42 -1.36 -10.87
CA THR A 266 -1.92 0.02 -10.60
C THR A 266 -3.32 0.26 -11.18
N GLU A 267 -3.63 -0.32 -12.35
CA GLU A 267 -4.95 -0.20 -12.98
C GLU A 267 -6.08 -0.90 -12.17
N VAL A 268 -5.71 -1.80 -11.25
CA VAL A 268 -6.65 -2.49 -10.36
C VAL A 268 -6.70 -1.83 -8.99
N THR A 269 -5.53 -1.60 -8.39
CA THR A 269 -5.41 -1.11 -7.01
C THR A 269 -5.49 0.41 -6.89
N GLY A 270 -5.14 1.13 -7.96
CA GLY A 270 -5.06 2.59 -8.00
C GLY A 270 -3.77 3.17 -7.43
N TYR A 271 -2.83 2.34 -6.97
CA TYR A 271 -1.55 2.77 -6.39
C TYR A 271 -0.37 2.18 -7.19
N GLU A 272 0.75 2.89 -7.17
CA GLU A 272 2.00 2.40 -7.72
C GLU A 272 2.51 1.19 -6.91
N TYR A 273 3.55 0.52 -7.39
CA TYR A 273 4.17 -0.60 -6.69
C TYR A 273 4.74 -0.17 -5.33
N GLU A 274 4.24 -0.80 -4.26
CA GLU A 274 4.68 -0.53 -2.89
C GLU A 274 5.15 -1.83 -2.22
N PRO A 275 6.39 -2.29 -2.46
CA PRO A 275 6.91 -3.55 -1.90
C PRO A 275 6.99 -3.56 -0.37
N TRP A 276 6.90 -2.40 0.27
CA TRP A 276 6.91 -2.23 1.73
C TRP A 276 5.52 -2.37 2.36
N HIS A 277 4.42 -2.18 1.60
CA HIS A 277 3.07 -2.09 2.14
C HIS A 277 2.40 -3.46 2.24
N TYR A 278 2.27 -3.94 3.47
CA TYR A 278 1.64 -5.21 3.79
C TYR A 278 0.34 -5.01 4.56
N ARG A 279 -0.73 -5.68 4.09
CA ARG A 279 -2.04 -5.63 4.70
C ARG A 279 -2.37 -6.93 5.42
N PHE A 280 -2.72 -6.84 6.71
CA PHE A 280 -3.27 -7.94 7.49
C PHE A 280 -4.75 -8.17 7.16
N ILE A 281 -5.08 -9.38 6.73
CA ILE A 281 -6.45 -9.82 6.43
C ILE A 281 -6.85 -11.06 7.23
N GLY A 282 -6.00 -11.47 8.19
CA GLY A 282 -6.16 -12.69 8.97
C GLY A 282 -5.57 -13.92 8.27
N VAL A 283 -5.10 -14.88 9.08
CA VAL A 283 -4.34 -16.04 8.58
C VAL A 283 -5.15 -16.87 7.57
N ASP A 284 -6.41 -17.19 7.88
CA ASP A 284 -7.25 -18.01 7.00
C ASP A 284 -7.52 -17.33 5.64
N ALA A 285 -7.78 -15.99 5.66
CA ALA A 285 -8.04 -15.25 4.44
C ALA A 285 -6.76 -15.05 3.60
N ALA A 286 -5.61 -14.83 4.25
CA ALA A 286 -4.32 -14.68 3.55
C ALA A 286 -3.87 -16.01 2.93
N ALA A 287 -4.07 -17.14 3.60
CA ALA A 287 -3.83 -18.46 3.04
C ALA A 287 -4.73 -18.71 1.82
N ALA A 288 -6.03 -18.40 1.91
CA ALA A 288 -6.96 -18.53 0.79
C ALA A 288 -6.60 -17.58 -0.37
N TYR A 289 -6.16 -16.35 -0.07
CA TYR A 289 -5.65 -15.41 -1.07
C TYR A 289 -4.44 -16.00 -1.82
N HIS A 290 -3.47 -16.50 -1.07
CA HIS A 290 -2.28 -17.13 -1.64
C HIS A 290 -2.62 -18.35 -2.50
N GLU A 291 -3.50 -19.26 -2.04
CA GLU A 291 -3.95 -20.43 -2.78
C GLU A 291 -4.75 -20.09 -4.02
N SER A 292 -5.48 -18.97 -4.03
CA SER A 292 -6.30 -18.54 -5.17
C SER A 292 -5.46 -18.14 -6.38
N GLY A 293 -4.23 -17.67 -6.16
CA GLY A 293 -3.36 -17.11 -7.18
C GLY A 293 -3.83 -15.76 -7.73
N ALA A 294 -4.78 -15.08 -7.04
CA ALA A 294 -5.19 -13.71 -7.38
C ALA A 294 -4.00 -12.76 -7.26
N ALA A 295 -3.86 -11.83 -8.21
CA ALA A 295 -2.78 -10.86 -8.21
C ALA A 295 -3.01 -9.74 -7.19
N THR A 296 -4.28 -9.37 -6.94
CA THR A 296 -4.67 -8.27 -6.05
C THR A 296 -5.74 -8.69 -5.06
N TYR A 297 -5.88 -7.91 -3.99
CA TYR A 297 -6.94 -8.13 -3.01
C TYR A 297 -8.33 -7.91 -3.61
N GLU A 298 -8.46 -6.97 -4.55
CA GLU A 298 -9.68 -6.72 -5.32
C GLU A 298 -10.10 -7.95 -6.14
N GLU A 299 -9.16 -8.57 -6.87
CA GLU A 299 -9.43 -9.79 -7.63
C GLU A 299 -9.86 -10.95 -6.72
N PHE A 300 -9.17 -11.14 -5.59
CA PHE A 300 -9.51 -12.17 -4.61
C PHE A 300 -10.93 -12.01 -4.07
N LEU A 301 -11.31 -10.77 -3.80
CA LEU A 301 -12.66 -10.45 -3.33
C LEU A 301 -13.71 -10.42 -4.46
N GLY A 302 -13.29 -10.50 -5.73
CA GLY A 302 -14.20 -10.43 -6.88
C GLY A 302 -14.92 -9.08 -7.01
N VAL A 303 -14.25 -7.99 -6.59
CA VAL A 303 -14.76 -6.63 -6.71
C VAL A 303 -14.16 -5.94 -7.94
N GLU A 304 -14.81 -4.87 -8.39
CA GLU A 304 -14.32 -4.07 -9.52
C GLU A 304 -13.00 -3.35 -9.18
N PRO A 305 -12.12 -3.12 -10.16
CA PRO A 305 -10.92 -2.29 -9.98
C PRO A 305 -11.25 -0.88 -9.48
N ALA A 306 -10.32 -0.29 -8.72
CA ALA A 306 -10.43 1.05 -8.14
C ALA A 306 -9.23 1.94 -8.54
N PRO A 307 -8.96 2.18 -9.85
CA PRO A 307 -7.79 2.92 -10.31
C PRO A 307 -7.80 4.39 -9.89
N ASP A 308 -8.98 5.01 -9.86
CA ASP A 308 -9.19 6.42 -9.53
C ASP A 308 -10.35 6.61 -8.56
N TYR A 309 -10.39 7.75 -7.86
CA TYR A 309 -11.55 8.12 -7.06
C TYR A 309 -12.74 8.47 -7.96
N GLU A 310 -13.91 7.97 -7.62
CA GLU A 310 -15.17 8.39 -8.24
C GLU A 310 -15.56 9.78 -7.68
N ASP A 311 -15.47 10.84 -8.50
CA ASP A 311 -15.83 12.23 -8.15
C ASP A 311 -17.33 12.53 -8.42
#